data_1c375b8c7ccc1d9b86addffc41ed682c
#
_entry.id   1c375b8c7ccc1d9b86addffc41ed682c
#
_cell.length_a   1.000
_cell.length_b   1.000
_cell.length_c   1.000
_cell.angle_alpha   90.00
_cell.angle_beta   90.00
_cell.angle_gamma   90.00
#
_symmetry.space_group_name_H-M   'P 1'
#
loop_
_entity.id
_entity.type
_entity.pdbx_description
1 polymer ?
#
loop_
_entity_poly.entity_id
_entity_poly.type
_entity_poly.pdbx_seq_one_letter_code
_entity_poly.pdbx_strand_id
1 'polypeptide(L)'
;MIYLDNAATSLPKPPEVIEAVVKAMTTFGNVGRGTHDEALAAARLIYETRAQVAQLFHGPGPEQVAFTANSTEALNIAIFGLLGTGDHIISTDL
;
A
#
# COMPACT_ATOMS: atom_id res chain seq x y z
N MET A 1 -8.97 16.97 -20.98
CA MET A 1 -7.53 16.56 -20.97
C MET A 1 -7.45 15.05 -21.13
N ILE A 2 -6.62 14.58 -22.04
CA ILE A 2 -6.31 13.14 -22.16
C ILE A 2 -4.97 12.91 -21.43
N TYR A 3 -4.99 12.07 -20.40
CA TYR A 3 -3.80 11.76 -19.59
C TYR A 3 -3.40 10.29 -19.79
N LEU A 4 -2.22 10.05 -20.33
CA LEU A 4 -1.74 8.72 -20.71
C LEU A 4 -0.53 8.23 -19.89
N ASP A 5 -0.22 8.91 -18.79
CA ASP A 5 0.96 8.63 -17.95
C ASP A 5 0.58 8.16 -16.54
N ASN A 6 -0.55 7.45 -16.42
CA ASN A 6 -1.01 6.91 -15.14
C ASN A 6 -0.06 5.86 -14.54
N ALA A 7 0.79 5.24 -15.35
CA ALA A 7 1.80 4.30 -14.86
C ALA A 7 2.88 4.98 -14.01
N ALA A 8 3.24 6.23 -14.34
CA ALA A 8 4.15 7.01 -13.54
C ALA A 8 3.47 7.55 -12.27
N THR A 9 2.28 8.13 -12.43
CA THR A 9 1.42 8.57 -11.33
C THR A 9 -0.01 8.79 -11.82
N SER A 10 -0.99 8.47 -10.99
CA SER A 10 -2.40 8.73 -11.29
C SER A 10 -2.72 10.21 -11.09
N LEU A 11 -2.98 10.96 -12.18
CA LEU A 11 -3.34 12.38 -12.08
C LEU A 11 -4.83 12.58 -11.74
N PRO A 12 -5.79 12.01 -12.49
CA PRO A 12 -7.19 12.05 -12.09
C PRO A 12 -7.42 11.03 -10.98
N LYS A 13 -7.67 11.50 -9.76
CA LYS A 13 -7.99 10.63 -8.64
C LYS A 13 -9.52 10.57 -8.45
N PRO A 14 -10.09 9.39 -8.21
CA PRO A 14 -11.50 9.29 -7.82
C PRO A 14 -11.78 10.15 -6.59
N PRO A 15 -12.95 10.81 -6.50
CA PRO A 15 -13.31 11.63 -5.35
C PRO A 15 -13.20 10.90 -4.02
N GLU A 16 -13.54 9.61 -4.00
CA GLU A 16 -13.50 8.75 -2.83
C GLU A 16 -12.08 8.62 -2.24
N VAL A 17 -11.05 8.65 -3.09
CA VAL A 17 -9.65 8.63 -2.66
C VAL A 17 -9.30 9.91 -1.93
N ILE A 18 -9.71 11.06 -2.46
CA ILE A 18 -9.46 12.37 -1.85
C ILE A 18 -10.17 12.46 -0.49
N GLU A 19 -11.44 12.07 -0.45
CA GLU A 19 -12.24 12.06 0.77
C GLU A 19 -11.64 11.15 1.85
N ALA A 20 -11.18 9.96 1.47
CA ALA A 20 -10.53 9.02 2.39
C ALA A 20 -9.24 9.59 2.99
N VAL A 21 -8.42 10.28 2.19
CA VAL A 21 -7.20 10.93 2.66
C VAL A 21 -7.51 12.06 3.63
N VAL A 22 -8.46 12.95 3.29
CA VAL A 22 -8.88 14.04 4.18
C VAL A 22 -9.42 13.49 5.49
N LYS A 23 -10.27 12.47 5.43
CA LYS A 23 -10.80 11.79 6.63
C LYS A 23 -9.68 11.22 7.48
N ALA A 24 -8.71 10.52 6.89
CA ALA A 24 -7.58 9.95 7.62
C ALA A 24 -6.76 11.03 8.34
N MET A 25 -6.48 12.14 7.66
CA MET A 25 -5.71 13.25 8.24
C MET A 25 -6.41 13.97 9.40
N THR A 26 -7.74 13.94 9.43
CA THR A 26 -8.52 14.69 10.41
C THR A 26 -9.08 13.85 11.56
N THR A 27 -9.11 12.52 11.43
CA THR A 27 -9.81 11.65 12.40
C THR A 27 -8.97 10.53 12.98
N PHE A 28 -7.83 10.17 12.38
CA PHE A 28 -7.06 9.02 12.84
C PHE A 28 -5.88 9.40 13.72
N GLY A 29 -5.69 8.61 14.78
CA GLY A 29 -4.54 8.67 15.67
C GLY A 29 -3.44 7.68 15.26
N ASN A 30 -2.47 7.45 16.14
CA ASN A 30 -1.37 6.53 15.93
C ASN A 30 -1.83 5.07 15.95
N VAL A 31 -1.49 4.32 14.92
CA VAL A 31 -1.94 2.94 14.71
C VAL A 31 -1.32 1.92 15.69
N GLY A 32 -0.12 2.15 16.15
CA GLY A 32 0.64 1.11 16.87
C GLY A 32 0.74 1.29 18.38
N ARG A 33 0.37 2.45 18.93
CA ARG A 33 0.67 2.80 20.33
C ARG A 33 -0.51 3.38 21.12
N GLY A 34 -1.65 3.58 20.47
CA GLY A 34 -2.84 4.12 21.11
C GLY A 34 -3.89 3.05 21.34
N THR A 35 -4.61 3.17 22.46
CA THR A 35 -5.79 2.35 22.78
C THR A 35 -7.09 3.15 22.71
N HIS A 36 -7.01 4.42 22.32
CA HIS A 36 -8.17 5.28 22.12
C HIS A 36 -8.86 4.99 20.79
N ASP A 37 -10.10 5.42 20.65
CA ASP A 37 -10.96 5.06 19.52
C ASP A 37 -10.39 5.43 18.15
N GLU A 38 -9.73 6.59 18.04
CA GLU A 38 -9.12 7.05 16.79
C GLU A 38 -7.94 6.17 16.35
N ALA A 39 -7.16 5.66 17.31
CA ALA A 39 -6.07 4.74 17.01
C ALA A 39 -6.60 3.36 16.60
N LEU A 40 -7.66 2.88 17.25
CA LEU A 40 -8.31 1.61 16.87
C LEU A 40 -8.99 1.71 15.50
N ALA A 41 -9.61 2.85 15.19
CA ALA A 41 -10.19 3.08 13.87
C ALA A 41 -9.13 3.07 12.76
N ALA A 42 -7.98 3.70 12.99
CA ALA A 42 -6.85 3.66 12.07
C ALA A 42 -6.29 2.23 11.87
N ALA A 43 -6.14 1.47 12.96
CA ALA A 43 -5.68 0.09 12.90
C ALA A 43 -6.63 -0.82 12.10
N ARG A 44 -7.94 -0.66 12.31
CA ARG A 44 -8.97 -1.39 11.56
C ARG A 44 -8.89 -1.06 10.07
N LEU A 45 -8.80 0.21 9.70
CA LEU A 45 -8.70 0.63 8.31
C LEU A 45 -7.49 0.00 7.61
N ILE A 46 -6.32 0.00 8.27
CA ILE A 46 -5.11 -0.63 7.71
C ILE A 46 -5.31 -2.14 7.54
N TYR A 47 -5.88 -2.80 8.52
CA TYR A 47 -6.15 -4.24 8.43
C TYR A 47 -7.12 -4.57 7.31
N GLU A 48 -8.23 -3.85 7.21
CA GLU A 48 -9.23 -4.02 6.15
C GLU A 48 -8.65 -3.76 4.76
N THR A 49 -7.81 -2.74 4.62
CA THR A 49 -7.12 -2.43 3.36
C THR A 49 -6.17 -3.56 2.97
N ARG A 50 -5.40 -4.11 3.91
CA ARG A 50 -4.55 -5.29 3.67
C ARG A 50 -5.37 -6.49 3.23
N ALA A 51 -6.51 -6.73 3.86
CA ALA A 51 -7.40 -7.83 3.51
C ALA A 51 -7.93 -7.69 2.08
N GLN A 52 -8.34 -6.49 1.68
CA GLN A 52 -8.80 -6.19 0.31
C GLN A 52 -7.68 -6.36 -0.72
N VAL A 53 -6.47 -5.92 -0.43
CA VAL A 53 -5.30 -6.11 -1.31
C VAL A 53 -4.95 -7.60 -1.44
N ALA A 54 -4.93 -8.33 -0.33
CA ALA A 54 -4.72 -9.78 -0.35
C ALA A 54 -5.76 -10.49 -1.21
N GLN A 55 -7.03 -10.12 -1.08
CA GLN A 55 -8.12 -10.67 -1.89
C GLN A 55 -7.95 -10.34 -3.38
N LEU A 56 -7.58 -9.09 -3.72
CA LEU A 56 -7.36 -8.67 -5.11
C LEU A 56 -6.28 -9.52 -5.81
N PHE A 57 -5.23 -9.89 -5.11
CA PHE A 57 -4.13 -10.70 -5.63
C PHE A 57 -4.25 -12.20 -5.31
N HIS A 58 -5.40 -12.65 -4.81
CA HIS A 58 -5.62 -14.03 -4.38
C HIS A 58 -4.56 -14.53 -3.37
N GLY A 59 -4.05 -13.62 -2.54
CA GLY A 59 -3.10 -13.94 -1.48
C GLY A 59 -3.74 -14.65 -0.30
N PRO A 60 -2.93 -15.27 0.57
CA PRO A 60 -3.45 -16.09 1.68
C PRO A 60 -4.09 -15.26 2.79
N GLY A 61 -3.70 -14.00 2.98
CA GLY A 61 -4.30 -13.15 4.01
C GLY A 61 -3.61 -11.79 4.19
N PRO A 62 -4.18 -10.92 5.03
CA PRO A 62 -3.69 -9.55 5.26
C PRO A 62 -2.27 -9.50 5.85
N GLU A 63 -1.82 -10.54 6.54
CA GLU A 63 -0.47 -10.65 7.10
C GLU A 63 0.62 -10.73 6.01
N GLN A 64 0.25 -11.06 4.78
CA GLN A 64 1.15 -11.11 3.63
C GLN A 64 1.28 -9.78 2.90
N VAL A 65 0.60 -8.74 3.38
CA VAL A 65 0.62 -7.41 2.78
C VAL A 65 1.36 -6.45 3.71
N ALA A 66 2.43 -5.84 3.21
CA ALA A 66 3.18 -4.79 3.90
C ALA A 66 3.10 -3.49 3.11
N PHE A 67 2.80 -2.38 3.79
CA PHE A 67 2.83 -1.05 3.18
C PHE A 67 4.23 -0.45 3.31
N THR A 68 4.64 0.25 2.25
CA THR A 68 5.88 1.01 2.19
C THR A 68 5.59 2.46 1.81
N ALA A 69 6.57 3.34 1.92
CA ALA A 69 6.40 4.75 1.57
C ALA A 69 6.19 4.94 0.05
N ASN A 70 6.75 4.08 -0.78
CA ASN A 70 6.65 4.13 -2.23
C ASN A 70 7.05 2.80 -2.88
N SER A 71 6.84 2.71 -4.19
CA SER A 71 7.18 1.53 -4.99
C SER A 71 8.69 1.23 -5.01
N THR A 72 9.54 2.25 -4.98
CA THR A 72 11.00 2.08 -4.93
C THR A 72 11.42 1.35 -3.66
N GLU A 73 10.91 1.74 -2.51
CA GLU A 73 11.16 1.06 -1.24
C GLU A 73 10.65 -0.39 -1.28
N ALA A 74 9.44 -0.61 -1.78
CA ALA A 74 8.86 -1.95 -1.90
C ALA A 74 9.72 -2.87 -2.76
N LEU A 75 10.21 -2.40 -3.92
CA LEU A 75 11.09 -3.16 -4.80
C LEU A 75 12.44 -3.46 -4.14
N ASN A 76 13.02 -2.50 -3.45
CA ASN A 76 14.28 -2.72 -2.72
C ASN A 76 14.12 -3.77 -1.62
N ILE A 77 13.04 -3.70 -0.83
CA ILE A 77 12.76 -4.70 0.20
C ILE A 77 12.60 -6.09 -0.43
N ALA A 78 11.87 -6.22 -1.53
CA ALA A 78 11.67 -7.49 -2.21
C ALA A 78 12.99 -8.04 -2.78
N ILE A 79 13.76 -7.21 -3.48
CA ILE A 79 15.03 -7.63 -4.10
C ILE A 79 16.04 -8.07 -3.04
N PHE A 80 16.30 -7.21 -2.04
CA PHE A 80 17.31 -7.52 -1.01
C PHE A 80 16.84 -8.55 0.02
N GLY A 81 15.54 -8.69 0.22
CA GLY A 81 14.97 -9.63 1.18
C GLY A 81 14.74 -11.04 0.64
N LEU A 82 14.49 -11.20 -0.65
CA LEU A 82 14.10 -12.48 -1.25
C LEU A 82 15.17 -13.09 -2.13
N LEU A 83 16.10 -12.30 -2.68
CA LEU A 83 17.06 -12.76 -3.67
C LEU A 83 18.45 -12.96 -3.06
N GLY A 84 19.09 -14.05 -3.46
CA GLY A 84 20.47 -14.40 -3.11
C GLY A 84 21.38 -14.53 -4.33
N THR A 85 22.65 -14.76 -4.08
CA THR A 85 23.62 -14.99 -5.16
C THR A 85 23.26 -16.23 -5.97
N GLY A 86 23.11 -16.07 -7.28
CA GLY A 86 22.77 -17.15 -8.21
C GLY A 86 21.28 -17.25 -8.53
N ASP A 87 20.41 -16.46 -7.89
CA ASP A 87 19.00 -16.39 -8.24
C ASP A 87 18.78 -15.73 -9.60
N HIS A 88 17.71 -16.12 -10.28
CA HIS A 88 17.34 -15.61 -11.59
C HIS A 88 16.19 -14.61 -11.48
N ILE A 89 16.33 -13.47 -12.14
CA ILE A 89 15.30 -12.44 -12.24
C ILE A 89 14.93 -12.28 -13.71
N ILE A 90 13.63 -12.20 -13.97
CA ILE A 90 13.09 -11.83 -15.29
C ILE A 90 12.52 -10.43 -15.18
N SER A 91 12.95 -9.55 -16.04
CA SER A 91 12.50 -8.15 -16.10
C SER A 91 12.35 -7.69 -17.54
N THR A 92 11.74 -6.53 -17.73
CA THR A 92 11.74 -5.81 -19.02
C THR A 92 12.98 -4.94 -19.11
N ASP A 93 13.34 -4.54 -20.33
CA ASP A 93 14.44 -3.59 -20.60
C ASP A 93 13.93 -2.20 -21.00
N LEU A 94 12.72 -1.88 -20.55
CA LEU A 94 12.07 -0.58 -20.77
C LEU A 94 12.50 0.46 -19.73
#